data_93c5326591868131d8796923db7261bf
#
_entry.id   93c5326591868131d8796923db7261bf
#
_cell.length_a   1.000
_cell.length_b   1.000
_cell.length_c   1.000
_cell.angle_alpha   90.00
_cell.angle_beta   90.00
_cell.angle_gamma   90.00
#
_symmetry.space_group_name_H-M   'P 1'
#
loop_
_entity.id
_entity.type
_entity.pdbx_description
1 polymer ?
#
loop_
_entity_poly.entity_id
_entity_poly.type
_entity_poly.pdbx_seq_one_letter_code
_entity_poly.pdbx_strand_id
1 'polypeptide(L)'
;MKPALNVMGLRKMFGGLVAVDDVSFEVEEGEFVGLIGPNGCGKSTTFNCISGLLEKTAGTVEVFGKDVTELRPDQIQKAGLTRTFQHTRLWREMTVIENDLVPPRNQFGTTILERARSLFLPWRNPKEEARLERAYSTLDQLEVPHMAHNLTSELSGGQSKLVDIGRSMMGEPKLLLLDEPVAGVAGPLAMKIFNNLRNMVDETGISVLIIEHN
;
A
#
# COMPACT_ATOMS: atom_id res chain seq x y z
N MET A 1 -13.15 -20.24 1.91
CA MET A 1 -13.06 -18.75 1.87
C MET A 1 -12.46 -18.39 0.54
N LYS A 2 -12.70 -17.20 0.01
CA LYS A 2 -12.01 -16.75 -1.21
C LYS A 2 -10.69 -16.13 -0.79
N PRO A 3 -9.57 -16.38 -1.49
CA PRO A 3 -8.30 -15.75 -1.15
C PRO A 3 -8.36 -14.22 -1.36
N ALA A 4 -7.53 -13.48 -0.62
CA ALA A 4 -7.36 -12.04 -0.78
C ALA A 4 -6.75 -11.71 -2.16
N LEU A 5 -5.84 -12.57 -2.62
CA LEU A 5 -5.23 -12.50 -3.95
C LEU A 5 -5.15 -13.91 -4.54
N ASN A 6 -5.56 -14.06 -5.79
CA ASN A 6 -5.33 -15.27 -6.57
C ASN A 6 -4.71 -14.89 -7.92
N VAL A 7 -3.52 -15.39 -8.19
CA VAL A 7 -2.77 -15.19 -9.42
C VAL A 7 -2.63 -16.53 -10.11
N MET A 8 -3.09 -16.64 -11.36
CA MET A 8 -3.08 -17.90 -12.11
C MET A 8 -2.42 -17.70 -13.47
N GLY A 9 -1.37 -18.48 -13.75
CA GLY A 9 -0.70 -18.54 -15.04
C GLY A 9 -0.13 -17.20 -15.52
N LEU A 10 0.28 -16.33 -14.58
CA LEU A 10 0.75 -14.98 -14.90
C LEU A 10 2.00 -15.05 -15.78
N ARG A 11 1.91 -14.43 -16.94
CA ARG A 11 3.02 -14.32 -17.88
C ARG A 11 3.21 -12.91 -18.37
N LYS A 12 4.48 -12.46 -18.44
CA LYS A 12 4.85 -11.18 -19.03
C LYS A 12 6.07 -11.32 -19.93
N MET A 13 5.89 -10.89 -21.17
CA MET A 13 6.95 -10.81 -22.17
C MET A 13 7.20 -9.37 -22.59
N PHE A 14 8.46 -9.05 -22.84
CA PHE A 14 8.91 -7.80 -23.45
C PHE A 14 9.63 -8.14 -24.77
N GLY A 15 8.90 -8.10 -25.88
CA GLY A 15 9.42 -8.63 -27.14
C GLY A 15 9.78 -10.11 -27.01
N GLY A 16 11.05 -10.45 -27.18
CA GLY A 16 11.55 -11.82 -27.04
C GLY A 16 11.95 -12.22 -25.61
N LEU A 17 11.96 -11.28 -24.66
CA LEU A 17 12.35 -11.55 -23.27
C LEU A 17 11.12 -11.96 -22.46
N VAL A 18 11.16 -13.17 -21.86
CA VAL A 18 10.17 -13.62 -20.89
C VAL A 18 10.62 -13.15 -19.50
N ALA A 19 9.92 -12.17 -18.92
CA ALA A 19 10.24 -11.60 -17.61
C ALA A 19 9.50 -12.29 -16.46
N VAL A 20 8.30 -12.81 -16.72
CA VAL A 20 7.51 -13.68 -15.83
C VAL A 20 6.96 -14.80 -16.66
N ASP A 21 7.09 -16.04 -16.20
CA ASP A 21 6.67 -17.22 -16.94
C ASP A 21 5.84 -18.15 -16.06
N ASP A 22 4.54 -18.24 -16.37
CA ASP A 22 3.56 -19.14 -15.75
C ASP A 22 3.54 -19.15 -14.20
N VAL A 23 3.53 -17.94 -13.60
CA VAL A 23 3.54 -17.79 -12.14
C VAL A 23 2.12 -17.89 -11.60
N SER A 24 1.90 -18.80 -10.64
CA SER A 24 0.63 -18.98 -9.93
C SER A 24 0.86 -19.05 -8.43
N PHE A 25 0.08 -18.29 -7.66
CA PHE A 25 0.09 -18.32 -6.19
C PHE A 25 -1.17 -17.64 -5.63
N GLU A 26 -1.42 -17.89 -4.36
CA GLU A 26 -2.53 -17.31 -3.61
C GLU A 26 -2.01 -16.64 -2.34
N VAL A 27 -2.78 -15.65 -1.85
CA VAL A 27 -2.63 -15.02 -0.54
C VAL A 27 -3.98 -15.10 0.13
N GLU A 28 -4.06 -15.76 1.28
CA GLU A 28 -5.30 -15.87 2.05
C GLU A 28 -5.66 -14.55 2.74
N GLU A 29 -6.93 -14.40 3.14
CA GLU A 29 -7.35 -13.24 3.93
C GLU A 29 -6.65 -13.22 5.29
N GLY A 30 -6.05 -12.06 5.66
CA GLY A 30 -5.30 -11.89 6.90
C GLY A 30 -3.93 -12.57 6.90
N GLU A 31 -3.40 -12.93 5.74
CA GLU A 31 -2.09 -13.57 5.62
C GLU A 31 -0.97 -12.56 5.31
N PHE A 32 0.23 -12.83 5.86
CA PHE A 32 1.46 -12.11 5.55
C PHE A 32 2.37 -13.01 4.71
N VAL A 33 2.48 -12.73 3.41
CA VAL A 33 3.21 -13.55 2.42
C VAL A 33 4.41 -12.81 1.87
N GLY A 34 5.54 -13.50 1.71
CA GLY A 34 6.76 -12.99 1.10
C GLY A 34 7.02 -13.59 -0.29
N LEU A 35 7.18 -12.75 -1.31
CA LEU A 35 7.70 -13.13 -2.62
C LEU A 35 9.21 -12.87 -2.65
N ILE A 36 10.00 -13.91 -2.42
CA ILE A 36 11.46 -13.82 -2.25
C ILE A 36 12.17 -14.34 -3.49
N GLY A 37 13.28 -13.73 -3.85
CA GLY A 37 14.11 -14.18 -4.97
C GLY A 37 15.19 -13.17 -5.37
N PRO A 38 16.15 -13.57 -6.20
CA PRO A 38 17.26 -12.70 -6.62
C PRO A 38 16.79 -11.51 -7.46
N ASN A 39 17.69 -10.54 -7.64
CA ASN A 39 17.44 -9.40 -8.54
C ASN A 39 17.24 -9.89 -9.98
N GLY A 40 16.28 -9.29 -10.68
CA GLY A 40 15.98 -9.62 -12.07
C GLY A 40 15.10 -10.87 -12.28
N CYS A 41 14.68 -11.59 -11.22
CA CYS A 41 13.82 -12.78 -11.38
C CYS A 41 12.33 -12.46 -11.64
N GLY A 42 11.97 -11.19 -11.87
CA GLY A 42 10.60 -10.83 -12.26
C GLY A 42 9.66 -10.37 -11.14
N LYS A 43 10.10 -10.28 -9.88
CA LYS A 43 9.24 -9.88 -8.73
C LYS A 43 8.51 -8.56 -8.94
N SER A 44 9.24 -7.48 -9.22
CA SER A 44 8.63 -6.16 -9.45
C SER A 44 7.77 -6.14 -10.72
N THR A 45 8.11 -6.95 -11.73
CA THR A 45 7.28 -7.15 -12.94
C THR A 45 5.95 -7.81 -12.56
N THR A 46 6.00 -8.86 -11.73
CA THR A 46 4.81 -9.53 -11.19
C THR A 46 3.91 -8.54 -10.43
N PHE A 47 4.48 -7.74 -9.53
CA PHE A 47 3.73 -6.69 -8.81
C PHE A 47 3.13 -5.64 -9.75
N ASN A 48 3.87 -5.22 -10.78
CA ASN A 48 3.36 -4.28 -11.78
C ASN A 48 2.15 -4.86 -12.54
N CYS A 49 2.20 -6.15 -12.87
CA CYS A 49 1.07 -6.83 -13.52
C CYS A 49 -0.13 -6.97 -12.58
N ILE A 50 0.07 -7.38 -11.33
CA ILE A 50 -1.01 -7.53 -10.32
C ILE A 50 -1.69 -6.19 -10.05
N SER A 51 -0.92 -5.10 -9.95
CA SER A 51 -1.44 -3.76 -9.66
C SER A 51 -1.98 -3.01 -10.88
N GLY A 52 -1.97 -3.63 -12.08
CA GLY A 52 -2.45 -3.02 -13.32
C GLY A 52 -1.57 -1.89 -13.87
N LEU A 53 -0.35 -1.73 -13.33
CA LEU A 53 0.63 -0.76 -13.84
C LEU A 53 1.33 -1.26 -15.11
N LEU A 54 1.29 -2.55 -15.34
CA LEU A 54 1.86 -3.22 -16.50
C LEU A 54 0.87 -4.24 -17.02
N GLU A 55 0.54 -4.15 -18.29
CA GLU A 55 -0.29 -5.14 -18.97
C GLU A 55 0.44 -6.48 -19.02
N LYS A 56 -0.23 -7.55 -18.61
CA LYS A 56 0.29 -8.91 -18.68
C LYS A 56 0.12 -9.49 -20.09
N THR A 57 0.93 -10.48 -20.42
CA THR A 57 0.84 -11.19 -21.71
C THR A 57 -0.20 -12.32 -21.64
N ALA A 58 -0.31 -12.98 -20.48
CA ALA A 58 -1.31 -14.02 -20.20
C ALA A 58 -1.51 -14.17 -18.68
N GLY A 59 -2.52 -14.96 -18.30
CA GLY A 59 -2.88 -15.24 -16.93
C GLY A 59 -3.97 -14.34 -16.39
N THR A 60 -4.47 -14.66 -15.20
CA THR A 60 -5.56 -13.95 -14.52
C THR A 60 -5.17 -13.52 -13.12
N VAL A 61 -5.78 -12.45 -12.65
CA VAL A 61 -5.60 -11.91 -11.29
C VAL A 61 -6.97 -11.65 -10.70
N GLU A 62 -7.23 -12.22 -9.53
CA GLU A 62 -8.43 -11.96 -8.75
C GLU A 62 -8.05 -11.35 -7.39
N VAL A 63 -8.83 -10.36 -6.95
CA VAL A 63 -8.70 -9.70 -5.65
C VAL A 63 -10.02 -9.87 -4.90
N PHE A 64 -10.01 -10.57 -3.77
CA PHE A 64 -11.21 -10.98 -3.00
C PHE A 64 -12.27 -11.64 -3.88
N GLY A 65 -11.84 -12.51 -4.81
CA GLY A 65 -12.68 -13.22 -5.76
C GLY A 65 -13.35 -12.34 -6.82
N LYS A 66 -12.86 -11.11 -7.00
CA LYS A 66 -13.22 -10.23 -8.11
C LYS A 66 -12.10 -10.29 -9.15
N ASP A 67 -12.44 -10.65 -10.37
CA ASP A 67 -11.50 -10.56 -11.48
C ASP A 67 -11.11 -9.10 -11.75
N VAL A 68 -9.81 -8.84 -11.63
CA VAL A 68 -9.19 -7.53 -11.85
C VAL A 68 -8.22 -7.54 -13.02
N THR A 69 -8.23 -8.62 -13.80
CA THR A 69 -7.26 -8.93 -14.85
C THR A 69 -7.04 -7.77 -15.83
N GLU A 70 -8.11 -7.14 -16.29
CA GLU A 70 -8.06 -6.04 -17.27
C GLU A 70 -8.40 -4.68 -16.65
N LEU A 71 -8.43 -4.58 -15.32
CA LEU A 71 -8.78 -3.34 -14.65
C LEU A 71 -7.58 -2.39 -14.55
N ARG A 72 -7.88 -1.08 -14.58
CA ARG A 72 -6.88 -0.03 -14.33
C ARG A 72 -6.50 0.04 -12.84
N PRO A 73 -5.33 0.58 -12.50
CA PRO A 73 -4.87 0.68 -11.10
C PRO A 73 -5.88 1.32 -10.15
N ASP A 74 -6.61 2.36 -10.60
CA ASP A 74 -7.64 3.04 -9.78
C ASP A 74 -8.85 2.13 -9.48
N GLN A 75 -9.17 1.21 -10.39
CA GLN A 75 -10.25 0.24 -10.22
C GLN A 75 -9.81 -0.94 -9.33
N ILE A 76 -8.55 -1.37 -9.46
CA ILE A 76 -7.93 -2.40 -8.61
C ILE A 76 -7.84 -1.90 -7.17
N GLN A 77 -7.46 -0.63 -6.97
CA GLN A 77 -7.48 0.00 -5.65
C GLN A 77 -8.88 -0.01 -5.03
N LYS A 78 -9.92 0.29 -5.81
CA LYS A 78 -11.32 0.20 -5.35
C LYS A 78 -11.75 -1.22 -4.99
N ALA A 79 -11.12 -2.24 -5.59
CA ALA A 79 -11.34 -3.64 -5.21
C ALA A 79 -10.69 -4.02 -3.87
N GLY A 80 -9.83 -3.16 -3.31
CA GLY A 80 -9.24 -3.32 -1.98
C GLY A 80 -7.72 -3.49 -1.98
N LEU A 81 -7.06 -3.54 -3.15
CA LEU A 81 -5.62 -3.67 -3.26
C LEU A 81 -4.96 -2.29 -3.28
N THR A 82 -4.03 -2.02 -2.36
CA THR A 82 -3.16 -0.85 -2.39
C THR A 82 -1.70 -1.30 -2.50
N ARG A 83 -0.89 -0.53 -3.20
CA ARG A 83 0.53 -0.81 -3.39
C ARG A 83 1.37 0.37 -2.96
N THR A 84 2.48 0.11 -2.25
CA THR A 84 3.58 1.06 -2.11
C THR A 84 4.53 0.98 -3.31
N PHE A 85 5.38 1.98 -3.45
CA PHE A 85 6.43 1.99 -4.47
C PHE A 85 7.79 1.82 -3.81
N GLN A 86 8.74 1.24 -4.54
CA GLN A 86 10.12 1.03 -4.08
C GLN A 86 10.76 2.34 -3.56
N HIS A 87 10.48 3.46 -4.24
CA HIS A 87 10.88 4.79 -3.77
C HIS A 87 9.70 5.49 -3.11
N THR A 88 9.89 5.95 -1.89
CA THR A 88 8.90 6.72 -1.15
C THR A 88 8.52 7.99 -1.92
N ARG A 89 7.22 8.24 -2.07
CA ARG A 89 6.68 9.40 -2.80
C ARG A 89 6.02 10.37 -1.83
N LEU A 90 6.74 10.73 -0.75
CA LEU A 90 6.27 11.70 0.22
C LEU A 90 6.43 13.13 -0.32
N TRP A 91 5.49 13.99 0.01
CA TRP A 91 5.58 15.43 -0.26
C TRP A 91 6.52 16.07 0.77
N ARG A 92 7.70 16.43 0.34
CA ARG A 92 8.82 16.84 1.21
C ARG A 92 8.55 18.10 2.04
N GLU A 93 7.74 19.01 1.52
CA GLU A 93 7.34 20.27 2.15
C GLU A 93 6.14 20.13 3.10
N MET A 94 5.59 18.93 3.24
CA MET A 94 4.49 18.61 4.12
C MET A 94 5.01 17.83 5.33
N THR A 95 4.31 17.98 6.46
CA THR A 95 4.54 17.16 7.64
C THR A 95 4.10 15.71 7.41
N VAL A 96 4.52 14.82 8.29
CA VAL A 96 4.13 13.41 8.27
C VAL A 96 2.61 13.28 8.30
N ILE A 97 1.96 13.94 9.25
CA ILE A 97 0.50 13.87 9.40
C ILE A 97 -0.24 14.43 8.17
N GLU A 98 0.26 15.50 7.56
CA GLU A 98 -0.31 16.04 6.33
C GLU A 98 -0.17 15.06 5.16
N ASN A 99 0.98 14.36 5.04
CA ASN A 99 1.18 13.31 4.04
C ASN A 99 0.17 12.17 4.21
N ASP A 100 -0.11 11.75 5.45
CA ASP A 100 -1.06 10.69 5.75
C ASP A 100 -2.52 11.11 5.46
N LEU A 101 -2.84 12.38 5.56
CA LEU A 101 -4.19 12.89 5.28
C LEU A 101 -4.51 13.06 3.79
N VAL A 102 -3.54 12.95 2.87
CA VAL A 102 -3.76 13.09 1.42
C VAL A 102 -4.54 11.92 0.78
N PRO A 103 -4.29 10.63 1.10
CA PRO A 103 -4.85 9.50 0.36
C PRO A 103 -6.32 9.13 0.58
N PRO A 104 -7.05 9.58 1.62
CA PRO A 104 -8.40 9.08 1.89
C PRO A 104 -9.35 9.17 0.70
N ARG A 105 -10.07 8.09 0.41
CA ARG A 105 -10.99 7.95 -0.74
C ARG A 105 -12.15 8.95 -0.72
N ASN A 106 -12.57 9.38 0.48
CA ASN A 106 -13.74 10.23 0.69
C ASN A 106 -13.34 11.56 1.33
N GLN A 107 -12.51 12.34 0.64
CA GLN A 107 -12.13 13.66 1.13
C GLN A 107 -13.34 14.59 1.19
N PHE A 108 -13.44 15.36 2.27
CA PHE A 108 -14.46 16.39 2.42
C PHE A 108 -14.31 17.45 1.31
N GLY A 109 -15.43 17.89 0.75
CA GLY A 109 -15.41 18.87 -0.33
C GLY A 109 -15.27 18.27 -1.73
N THR A 110 -15.27 16.94 -1.89
CA THR A 110 -15.28 16.31 -3.22
C THR A 110 -16.66 16.41 -3.90
N THR A 111 -17.74 16.55 -3.12
CA THR A 111 -19.08 16.79 -3.64
C THR A 111 -19.48 18.27 -3.53
N ILE A 112 -20.31 18.75 -4.48
CA ILE A 112 -20.81 20.15 -4.48
C ILE A 112 -21.55 20.46 -3.17
N LEU A 113 -22.29 19.49 -2.64
CA LEU A 113 -23.06 19.64 -1.40
C LEU A 113 -22.14 19.78 -0.17
N GLU A 114 -21.03 19.05 -0.11
CA GLU A 114 -20.04 19.15 0.96
C GLU A 114 -19.29 20.49 0.89
N ARG A 115 -18.96 20.98 -0.32
CA ARG A 115 -18.37 22.31 -0.51
C ARG A 115 -19.30 23.43 -0.06
N ALA A 116 -20.58 23.35 -0.40
CA ALA A 116 -21.57 24.33 0.08
C ALA A 116 -21.72 24.30 1.61
N ARG A 117 -21.71 23.11 2.21
CA ARG A 117 -21.79 22.94 3.67
C ARG A 117 -20.56 23.49 4.40
N SER A 118 -19.36 23.39 3.83
CA SER A 118 -18.11 23.92 4.42
C SER A 118 -18.11 25.45 4.51
N LEU A 119 -18.80 26.14 3.61
CA LEU A 119 -18.97 27.60 3.64
C LEU A 119 -19.84 28.11 4.80
N PHE A 120 -20.78 27.26 5.25
CA PHE A 120 -21.75 27.65 6.28
C PHE A 120 -21.46 27.11 7.69
N LEU A 121 -20.58 26.07 7.80
CA LEU A 121 -20.25 25.40 9.06
C LEU A 121 -18.73 25.14 9.14
N PRO A 122 -17.91 26.18 9.37
CA PRO A 122 -16.45 26.05 9.40
C PRO A 122 -15.88 25.31 10.63
N TRP A 123 -16.71 24.96 11.62
CA TRP A 123 -16.28 24.46 12.92
C TRP A 123 -16.67 22.97 13.08
N ARG A 124 -15.70 22.07 13.03
CA ARG A 124 -15.76 20.63 13.32
C ARG A 124 -16.49 19.78 12.24
N ASN A 125 -15.69 19.20 11.38
CA ASN A 125 -16.15 18.16 10.48
C ASN A 125 -15.84 16.79 11.10
N PRO A 126 -16.84 16.02 11.57
CA PRO A 126 -16.61 14.71 12.20
C PRO A 126 -15.83 13.74 11.33
N LYS A 127 -15.92 13.84 10.01
CA LYS A 127 -15.17 13.01 9.07
C LYS A 127 -13.67 13.37 9.05
N GLU A 128 -13.32 14.62 9.23
CA GLU A 128 -11.92 15.05 9.29
C GLU A 128 -11.31 14.73 10.64
N GLU A 129 -12.05 14.87 11.73
CA GLU A 129 -11.63 14.44 13.06
C GLU A 129 -11.34 12.93 13.05
N ALA A 130 -12.25 12.10 12.52
CA ALA A 130 -12.05 10.66 12.43
C ALA A 130 -10.84 10.28 11.55
N ARG A 131 -10.55 11.05 10.49
CA ARG A 131 -9.35 10.83 9.66
C ARG A 131 -8.08 11.18 10.41
N LEU A 132 -8.12 12.28 11.14
CA LEU A 132 -6.97 12.71 11.93
C LEU A 132 -6.67 11.71 13.06
N GLU A 133 -7.71 11.25 13.77
CA GLU A 133 -7.58 10.19 14.78
C GLU A 133 -7.00 8.92 14.17
N ARG A 134 -7.46 8.52 12.99
CA ARG A 134 -6.94 7.36 12.28
C ARG A 134 -5.48 7.55 11.87
N ALA A 135 -5.10 8.73 11.37
CA ALA A 135 -3.71 9.00 11.01
C ALA A 135 -2.79 8.89 12.23
N TYR A 136 -3.18 9.45 13.37
CA TYR A 136 -2.43 9.27 14.62
C TYR A 136 -2.39 7.80 15.07
N SER A 137 -3.50 7.08 15.02
CA SER A 137 -3.54 5.65 15.34
C SER A 137 -2.62 4.84 14.44
N THR A 138 -2.57 5.14 13.13
CA THR A 138 -1.66 4.48 12.19
C THR A 138 -0.20 4.78 12.51
N LEU A 139 0.15 6.03 12.85
CA LEU A 139 1.50 6.40 13.27
C LEU A 139 1.88 5.73 14.60
N ASP A 140 0.92 5.53 15.50
CA ASP A 140 1.12 4.84 16.77
C ASP A 140 1.39 3.34 16.54
N GLN A 141 0.61 2.67 15.70
CA GLN A 141 0.85 1.28 15.29
C GLN A 141 2.23 1.09 14.63
N LEU A 142 2.72 2.09 13.91
CA LEU A 142 4.07 2.09 13.32
C LEU A 142 5.15 2.57 14.29
N GLU A 143 4.79 2.90 15.54
CA GLU A 143 5.67 3.42 16.60
C GLU A 143 6.43 4.72 16.23
N VAL A 144 5.78 5.57 15.44
CA VAL A 144 6.34 6.86 15.00
C VAL A 144 5.43 8.09 15.26
N PRO A 145 4.58 8.10 16.30
CA PRO A 145 3.66 9.22 16.55
C PRO A 145 4.41 10.52 16.86
N HIS A 146 5.62 10.43 17.44
CA HIS A 146 6.47 11.57 17.73
C HIS A 146 6.95 12.33 16.48
N MET A 147 6.83 11.73 15.29
CA MET A 147 7.22 12.35 14.02
C MET A 147 6.06 13.06 13.33
N ALA A 148 4.83 13.03 13.85
CA ALA A 148 3.63 13.53 13.18
C ALA A 148 3.78 14.97 12.62
N HIS A 149 4.48 15.83 13.34
CA HIS A 149 4.67 17.24 12.98
C HIS A 149 6.04 17.56 12.34
N ASN A 150 6.92 16.56 12.15
CA ASN A 150 8.16 16.75 11.43
C ASN A 150 7.89 16.88 9.93
N LEU A 151 8.68 17.70 9.23
CA LEU A 151 8.68 17.71 7.77
C LEU A 151 9.22 16.37 7.25
N THR A 152 8.62 15.83 6.19
CA THR A 152 9.09 14.56 5.64
C THR A 152 10.46 14.66 4.98
N SER A 153 10.92 15.88 4.67
CA SER A 153 12.31 16.16 4.23
C SER A 153 13.37 15.92 5.30
N GLU A 154 12.98 15.90 6.58
CA GLU A 154 13.88 15.72 7.75
C GLU A 154 14.01 14.24 8.14
N LEU A 155 13.20 13.36 7.56
CA LEU A 155 13.17 11.95 7.91
C LEU A 155 14.36 11.20 7.31
N SER A 156 14.89 10.24 8.07
CA SER A 156 15.80 9.22 7.53
C SER A 156 15.09 8.32 6.50
N GLY A 157 15.86 7.61 5.69
CA GLY A 157 15.28 6.70 4.67
C GLY A 157 14.33 5.64 5.27
N GLY A 158 14.70 5.06 6.42
CA GLY A 158 13.85 4.09 7.09
C GLY A 158 12.58 4.70 7.70
N GLN A 159 12.68 5.89 8.27
CA GLN A 159 11.51 6.64 8.77
C GLN A 159 10.56 7.02 7.63
N SER A 160 11.10 7.48 6.51
CA SER A 160 10.31 7.78 5.31
C SER A 160 9.53 6.56 4.80
N LYS A 161 10.12 5.35 4.88
CA LYS A 161 9.44 4.11 4.51
C LYS A 161 8.29 3.76 5.46
N LEU A 162 8.47 3.93 6.78
CA LEU A 162 7.38 3.75 7.75
C LEU A 162 6.22 4.71 7.47
N VAL A 163 6.51 5.97 7.21
CA VAL A 163 5.48 6.97 6.87
C VAL A 163 4.78 6.63 5.54
N ASP A 164 5.51 6.14 4.52
CA ASP A 164 4.88 5.74 3.24
C ASP A 164 3.95 4.52 3.41
N ILE A 165 4.30 3.59 4.31
CA ILE A 165 3.41 2.48 4.71
C ILE A 165 2.17 3.05 5.41
N GLY A 166 2.33 3.93 6.40
CA GLY A 166 1.23 4.58 7.12
C GLY A 166 0.27 5.30 6.17
N ARG A 167 0.83 6.11 5.28
CA ARG A 167 0.06 6.78 4.23
C ARG A 167 -0.76 5.82 3.37
N SER A 168 -0.19 4.64 3.04
CA SER A 168 -0.89 3.63 2.25
C SER A 168 -2.07 3.00 3.01
N MET A 169 -1.97 2.93 4.34
CA MET A 169 -3.04 2.45 5.22
C MET A 169 -4.22 3.40 5.33
N MET A 170 -4.01 4.71 5.12
CA MET A 170 -5.09 5.70 5.13
C MET A 170 -6.14 5.48 4.03
N GLY A 171 -5.77 4.74 2.96
CA GLY A 171 -6.69 4.31 1.91
C GLY A 171 -7.62 3.16 2.27
N GLU A 172 -7.55 2.63 3.50
CA GLU A 172 -8.30 1.45 3.98
C GLU A 172 -8.14 0.23 3.06
N PRO A 173 -6.89 -0.16 2.76
CA PRO A 173 -6.67 -1.35 1.95
C PRO A 173 -7.12 -2.60 2.71
N LYS A 174 -7.58 -3.59 1.94
CA LYS A 174 -7.79 -4.96 2.44
C LYS A 174 -6.60 -5.85 2.13
N LEU A 175 -5.88 -5.53 1.05
CA LEU A 175 -4.63 -6.16 0.62
C LEU A 175 -3.59 -5.09 0.34
N LEU A 176 -2.43 -5.18 0.98
CA LEU A 176 -1.31 -4.27 0.82
C LEU A 176 -0.15 -4.98 0.12
N LEU A 177 0.29 -4.42 -1.01
CA LEU A 177 1.49 -4.86 -1.72
C LEU A 177 2.66 -3.95 -1.36
N LEU A 178 3.72 -4.51 -0.78
CA LEU A 178 4.92 -3.78 -0.35
C LEU A 178 6.12 -4.17 -1.22
N ASP A 179 6.69 -3.19 -1.92
CA ASP A 179 7.83 -3.40 -2.82
C ASP A 179 9.12 -2.96 -2.11
N GLU A 180 9.87 -3.94 -1.60
CA GLU A 180 11.14 -3.77 -0.87
C GLU A 180 11.06 -2.74 0.29
N PRO A 181 10.13 -2.89 1.23
CA PRO A 181 9.90 -1.89 2.28
C PRO A 181 11.10 -1.69 3.21
N VAL A 182 12.02 -2.67 3.27
CA VAL A 182 13.22 -2.57 4.12
C VAL A 182 14.53 -2.40 3.34
N ALA A 183 14.47 -2.25 2.00
CA ALA A 183 15.68 -2.04 1.21
C ALA A 183 16.43 -0.77 1.64
N GLY A 184 17.73 -0.91 1.96
CA GLY A 184 18.56 0.20 2.47
C GLY A 184 18.30 0.61 3.90
N VAL A 185 17.51 -0.15 4.66
CA VAL A 185 17.24 0.09 6.09
C VAL A 185 18.17 -0.78 6.94
N ALA A 186 18.71 -0.21 8.02
CA ALA A 186 19.57 -0.93 8.95
C ALA A 186 18.82 -2.10 9.61
N GLY A 187 19.51 -3.24 9.83
CA GLY A 187 18.91 -4.49 10.29
C GLY A 187 17.94 -4.38 11.48
N PRO A 188 18.29 -3.70 12.59
CA PRO A 188 17.37 -3.55 13.73
C PRO A 188 16.07 -2.81 13.36
N LEU A 189 16.14 -1.78 12.52
CA LEU A 189 14.97 -1.04 12.06
C LEU A 189 14.17 -1.84 11.04
N ALA A 190 14.83 -2.63 10.17
CA ALA A 190 14.16 -3.53 9.25
C ALA A 190 13.32 -4.57 10.01
N MET A 191 13.88 -5.20 11.04
CA MET A 191 13.13 -6.13 11.91
C MET A 191 11.93 -5.45 12.59
N LYS A 192 12.12 -4.20 13.03
CA LYS A 192 11.02 -3.42 13.61
C LYS A 192 9.89 -3.19 12.59
N ILE A 193 10.23 -2.83 11.35
CA ILE A 193 9.25 -2.66 10.26
C ILE A 193 8.46 -3.96 10.04
N PHE A 194 9.14 -5.11 9.96
CA PHE A 194 8.47 -6.40 9.79
C PHE A 194 7.54 -6.74 10.97
N ASN A 195 8.00 -6.52 12.21
CA ASN A 195 7.19 -6.77 13.38
C ASN A 195 5.93 -5.89 13.41
N ASN A 196 6.08 -4.60 13.09
CA ASN A 196 4.94 -3.68 13.03
C ASN A 196 3.95 -4.08 11.93
N LEU A 197 4.43 -4.50 10.75
CA LEU A 197 3.57 -5.02 9.68
C LEU A 197 2.85 -6.31 10.10
N ARG A 198 3.55 -7.22 10.81
CA ARG A 198 2.96 -8.44 11.33
C ARG A 198 1.87 -8.16 12.35
N ASN A 199 2.17 -7.31 13.34
CA ASN A 199 1.18 -6.89 14.34
C ASN A 199 -0.05 -6.24 13.67
N MET A 200 0.17 -5.42 12.65
CA MET A 200 -0.92 -4.79 11.89
C MET A 200 -1.81 -5.83 11.19
N VAL A 201 -1.22 -6.88 10.61
CA VAL A 201 -1.99 -8.00 10.03
C VAL A 201 -2.84 -8.68 11.11
N ASP A 202 -2.23 -8.99 12.25
CA ASP A 202 -2.88 -9.70 13.36
C ASP A 202 -4.01 -8.85 14.00
N GLU A 203 -3.84 -7.52 14.10
CA GLU A 203 -4.81 -6.60 14.71
C GLU A 203 -5.95 -6.19 13.77
N THR A 204 -5.65 -5.95 12.49
CA THR A 204 -6.61 -5.38 11.54
C THR A 204 -7.21 -6.38 10.57
N GLY A 205 -6.63 -7.58 10.45
CA GLY A 205 -7.02 -8.59 9.48
C GLY A 205 -6.68 -8.23 8.03
N ILE A 206 -5.83 -7.22 7.81
CA ILE A 206 -5.33 -6.88 6.48
C ILE A 206 -4.44 -7.99 5.94
N SER A 207 -4.53 -8.27 4.64
CA SER A 207 -3.58 -9.18 3.99
C SER A 207 -2.38 -8.40 3.46
N VAL A 208 -1.18 -8.98 3.53
CA VAL A 208 0.04 -8.32 3.06
C VAL A 208 0.83 -9.25 2.16
N LEU A 209 1.21 -8.76 0.99
CA LEU A 209 2.19 -9.40 0.10
C LEU A 209 3.40 -8.48 -0.06
N ILE A 210 4.56 -8.98 0.30
CA ILE A 210 5.81 -8.24 0.29
C ILE A 210 6.79 -8.83 -0.73
N ILE A 211 7.54 -7.98 -1.41
CA ILE A 211 8.73 -8.38 -2.16
C ILE A 211 9.98 -8.10 -1.33
N GLU A 212 10.85 -9.09 -1.22
CA GLU A 212 12.19 -8.93 -0.64
C GLU A 212 13.25 -9.76 -1.39
N HIS A 213 14.51 -9.45 -1.11
CA HIS A 213 15.63 -10.14 -1.74
C HIS A 213 16.13 -11.32 -0.90
N ASN A 214 16.01 -11.25 0.44
CA ASN A 214 16.42 -12.27 1.41
C ASN A 214 15.37 -12.43 2.49
#